data_555f5562642d755890b681144b1c977e
#
_entry.id   555f5562642d755890b681144b1c977e
#
_cell.length_a   1.000
_cell.length_b   1.000
_cell.length_c   1.000
_cell.angle_alpha   90.00
_cell.angle_beta   90.00
_cell.angle_gamma   90.00
#
_symmetry.space_group_name_H-M   'P 1'
#
loop_
_entity.id
_entity.type
_entity.pdbx_description
1 polymer ?
#
loop_
_entity_poly.entity_id
_entity_poly.type
_entity_poly.pdbx_seq_one_letter_code
_entity_poly.pdbx_strand_id
1 'polypeptide(L)'
;LSEKILVVEDSRAFRNYLYQQLKNSGYEVALAESIEEAKAILEQETDFLCAVLDYCLPDGQDGEIIDLVLGYQQKIIVLTGMFNNTLREQVLAKGVLDYILKDSMSSVSYLLPLVNRISNNRHHKALVVDDSAVVRRYVVQLLEHQYIQTIQAKDGEQALELLSKDPDITFVVTDHDMPKKDGISMTRDIRVNHDRNQLAILGLSGSDDRTMTARFLKAGANDFLYKPFNQEEFFCRIHQLLDMKEATNELFRHANEDALTGLWNRRYLFNQPCKGCEERNIAMMDIDFFKKVNDTFGHDGGDAVLVAVGGIIKDHFNDDVAVRFGGEEFCIQSCGSFESFVDNLESMRVAIEAHEVIHESQSIKVSISIGVTDLDGKLDEQIKAADELLYTAKEQGRNQLVCTRNKSS
;
A
#
# COMPACT_ATOMS: atom_id res chain seq x y z
N LEU A 1 -12.50 7.77 9.00
CA LEU A 1 -13.83 7.24 9.34
C LEU A 1 -13.69 5.73 9.42
N SER A 2 -14.14 5.10 10.52
CA SER A 2 -14.15 3.64 10.64
C SER A 2 -15.18 3.08 9.65
N GLU A 3 -14.82 2.04 8.91
CA GLU A 3 -15.75 1.36 7.99
C GLU A 3 -16.76 0.55 8.78
N LYS A 4 -18.00 0.48 8.26
CA LYS A 4 -19.10 -0.22 8.91
C LYS A 4 -19.40 -1.56 8.26
N ILE A 5 -19.78 -2.54 9.07
CA ILE A 5 -20.18 -3.89 8.64
C ILE A 5 -21.53 -4.22 9.26
N LEU A 6 -22.45 -4.67 8.42
CA LEU A 6 -23.73 -5.23 8.88
C LEU A 6 -23.54 -6.73 9.14
N VAL A 7 -23.87 -7.22 10.32
CA VAL A 7 -23.88 -8.66 10.66
C VAL A 7 -25.30 -9.09 10.95
N VAL A 8 -25.81 -10.05 10.19
CA VAL A 8 -27.15 -10.63 10.37
C VAL A 8 -26.97 -12.11 10.75
N GLU A 9 -27.26 -12.43 12.01
CA GLU A 9 -26.97 -13.74 12.58
C GLU A 9 -27.93 -13.99 13.77
N ASP A 10 -28.68 -15.05 13.77
CA ASP A 10 -29.67 -15.39 14.82
C ASP A 10 -29.01 -15.94 16.09
N SER A 11 -27.93 -16.72 15.94
CA SER A 11 -27.20 -17.28 17.09
C SER A 11 -26.50 -16.17 17.87
N ARG A 12 -27.00 -15.88 19.07
CA ARG A 12 -26.46 -14.87 19.97
C ARG A 12 -24.96 -15.08 20.27
N ALA A 13 -24.54 -16.32 20.45
CA ALA A 13 -23.16 -16.65 20.76
C ALA A 13 -22.23 -16.34 19.55
N PHE A 14 -22.67 -16.73 18.36
CA PHE A 14 -21.90 -16.49 17.14
C PHE A 14 -21.90 -15.02 16.71
N ARG A 15 -23.04 -14.34 16.81
CA ARG A 15 -23.20 -12.90 16.58
C ARG A 15 -22.24 -12.09 17.50
N ASN A 16 -22.19 -12.42 18.80
CA ASN A 16 -21.27 -11.77 19.74
C ASN A 16 -19.81 -12.05 19.40
N TYR A 17 -19.47 -13.26 18.97
CA TYR A 17 -18.13 -13.59 18.54
C TYR A 17 -17.71 -12.74 17.32
N LEU A 18 -18.52 -12.69 16.28
CA LEU A 18 -18.27 -11.86 15.09
C LEU A 18 -18.12 -10.39 15.46
N TYR A 19 -19.02 -9.87 16.30
CA TYR A 19 -18.96 -8.49 16.78
C TYR A 19 -17.62 -8.17 17.43
N GLN A 20 -17.14 -9.02 18.35
CA GLN A 20 -15.88 -8.78 19.04
C GLN A 20 -14.68 -8.84 18.08
N GLN A 21 -14.65 -9.79 17.17
CA GLN A 21 -13.56 -9.91 16.19
C GLN A 21 -13.48 -8.67 15.28
N LEU A 22 -14.60 -8.25 14.71
CA LEU A 22 -14.67 -7.10 13.81
C LEU A 22 -14.38 -5.79 14.55
N LYS A 23 -14.94 -5.60 15.75
CA LYS A 23 -14.69 -4.42 16.57
C LYS A 23 -13.24 -4.29 17.01
N ASN A 24 -12.60 -5.39 17.40
CA ASN A 24 -11.19 -5.39 17.78
C ASN A 24 -10.27 -5.06 16.59
N SER A 25 -10.74 -5.26 15.37
CA SER A 25 -10.04 -4.90 14.13
C SER A 25 -10.36 -3.48 13.63
N GLY A 26 -11.11 -2.69 14.41
CA GLY A 26 -11.36 -1.28 14.13
C GLY A 26 -12.61 -0.98 13.32
N TYR A 27 -13.45 -1.99 13.01
CA TYR A 27 -14.71 -1.78 12.30
C TYR A 27 -15.85 -1.33 13.22
N GLU A 28 -16.76 -0.52 12.70
CA GLU A 28 -18.08 -0.32 13.31
C GLU A 28 -19.01 -1.45 12.86
N VAL A 29 -19.81 -1.98 13.79
CA VAL A 29 -20.63 -3.16 13.50
C VAL A 29 -22.08 -2.89 13.87
N ALA A 30 -22.98 -2.98 12.89
CA ALA A 30 -24.42 -3.04 13.10
C ALA A 30 -24.85 -4.51 13.18
N LEU A 31 -25.70 -4.84 14.15
CA LEU A 31 -26.16 -6.20 14.41
C LEU A 31 -27.65 -6.33 14.16
N ALA A 32 -28.04 -7.43 13.53
CA ALA A 32 -29.42 -7.86 13.39
C ALA A 32 -29.53 -9.38 13.66
N GLU A 33 -30.67 -9.83 14.17
CA GLU A 33 -30.93 -11.25 14.42
C GLU A 33 -32.02 -11.85 13.50
N SER A 34 -32.56 -11.01 12.62
CA SER A 34 -33.63 -11.39 11.69
C SER A 34 -33.58 -10.55 10.41
N ILE A 35 -34.33 -10.95 9.42
CA ILE A 35 -34.52 -10.19 8.14
C ILE A 35 -35.22 -8.86 8.44
N GLU A 36 -36.18 -8.86 9.36
CA GLU A 36 -36.94 -7.65 9.71
C GLU A 36 -36.05 -6.59 10.35
N GLU A 37 -35.18 -6.99 11.30
CA GLU A 37 -34.21 -6.08 11.90
C GLU A 37 -33.17 -5.57 10.89
N ALA A 38 -32.63 -6.45 10.03
CA ALA A 38 -31.71 -6.06 8.98
C ALA A 38 -32.33 -5.03 8.03
N LYS A 39 -33.62 -5.21 7.66
CA LYS A 39 -34.36 -4.26 6.84
C LYS A 39 -34.50 -2.91 7.54
N ALA A 40 -34.87 -2.88 8.82
CA ALA A 40 -35.00 -1.65 9.59
C ALA A 40 -33.67 -0.85 9.67
N ILE A 41 -32.54 -1.55 9.76
CA ILE A 41 -31.20 -0.94 9.72
C ILE A 41 -30.93 -0.37 8.32
N LEU A 42 -31.15 -1.15 7.26
CA LEU A 42 -30.88 -0.75 5.88
C LEU A 42 -31.78 0.40 5.38
N GLU A 43 -32.98 0.57 5.95
CA GLU A 43 -33.84 1.72 5.68
C GLU A 43 -33.29 3.02 6.27
N GLN A 44 -32.44 2.94 7.28
CA GLN A 44 -31.83 4.10 7.94
C GLN A 44 -30.41 4.40 7.43
N GLU A 45 -29.67 3.36 7.08
CA GLU A 45 -28.28 3.46 6.67
C GLU A 45 -27.90 2.39 5.65
N THR A 46 -27.19 2.80 4.59
CA THR A 46 -26.71 1.92 3.51
C THR A 46 -25.21 2.06 3.23
N ASP A 47 -24.46 2.76 4.08
CA ASP A 47 -23.01 2.94 3.91
C ASP A 47 -22.24 1.87 4.69
N PHE A 48 -22.38 0.61 4.23
CA PHE A 48 -21.62 -0.52 4.77
C PHE A 48 -20.53 -0.95 3.78
N LEU A 49 -19.36 -1.32 4.32
CA LEU A 49 -18.32 -2.00 3.53
C LEU A 49 -18.86 -3.30 2.95
N CYS A 50 -19.49 -4.11 3.79
CA CYS A 50 -20.19 -5.31 3.40
C CYS A 50 -21.19 -5.73 4.48
N ALA A 51 -22.10 -6.63 4.09
CA ALA A 51 -22.98 -7.35 5.01
C ALA A 51 -22.55 -8.80 5.13
N VAL A 52 -22.40 -9.28 6.37
CA VAL A 52 -22.10 -10.68 6.71
C VAL A 52 -23.42 -11.33 7.14
N LEU A 53 -23.94 -12.25 6.33
CA LEU A 53 -25.28 -12.75 6.45
C LEU A 53 -25.29 -14.25 6.75
N ASP A 54 -26.02 -14.67 7.77
CA ASP A 54 -26.45 -16.08 7.88
C ASP A 54 -27.45 -16.40 6.77
N TYR A 55 -27.25 -17.56 6.13
CA TYR A 55 -28.15 -18.06 5.09
C TYR A 55 -29.53 -18.44 5.65
N CYS A 56 -29.58 -19.01 6.85
CA CYS A 56 -30.79 -19.46 7.52
C CYS A 56 -31.11 -18.55 8.70
N LEU A 57 -32.21 -17.83 8.62
CA LEU A 57 -32.71 -16.96 9.68
C LEU A 57 -34.10 -17.40 10.15
N PRO A 58 -34.55 -17.03 11.37
CA PRO A 58 -35.84 -17.44 11.91
C PRO A 58 -37.05 -17.05 11.05
N ASP A 59 -36.94 -15.91 10.36
CA ASP A 59 -37.98 -15.32 9.49
C ASP A 59 -37.72 -15.51 7.97
N GLY A 60 -36.67 -16.35 7.61
CA GLY A 60 -36.36 -16.73 6.23
C GLY A 60 -35.28 -17.80 6.17
N GLN A 61 -35.64 -19.00 5.68
CA GLN A 61 -34.76 -20.16 5.71
C GLN A 61 -34.04 -20.47 4.39
N ASP A 62 -34.44 -19.84 3.30
CA ASP A 62 -33.95 -20.12 1.95
C ASP A 62 -33.10 -18.98 1.37
N GLY A 63 -32.47 -18.18 2.24
CA GLY A 63 -31.57 -17.11 1.83
C GLY A 63 -32.24 -15.85 1.31
N GLU A 64 -33.50 -15.59 1.71
CA GLU A 64 -34.28 -14.39 1.33
C GLU A 64 -33.57 -13.11 1.74
N ILE A 65 -32.80 -13.16 2.81
CA ILE A 65 -31.96 -12.04 3.27
C ILE A 65 -30.99 -11.55 2.18
N ILE A 66 -30.47 -12.46 1.34
CA ILE A 66 -29.53 -12.11 0.26
C ILE A 66 -30.22 -11.16 -0.73
N ASP A 67 -31.40 -11.52 -1.19
CA ASP A 67 -32.14 -10.71 -2.16
C ASP A 67 -32.57 -9.36 -1.59
N LEU A 68 -32.94 -9.31 -0.30
CA LEU A 68 -33.19 -8.08 0.41
C LEU A 68 -31.97 -7.16 0.39
N VAL A 69 -30.83 -7.65 0.86
CA VAL A 69 -29.60 -6.86 1.04
C VAL A 69 -29.00 -6.43 -0.30
N LEU A 70 -29.08 -7.28 -1.34
CA LEU A 70 -28.72 -6.92 -2.72
C LEU A 70 -29.63 -5.81 -3.26
N GLY A 71 -30.92 -5.81 -2.89
CA GLY A 71 -31.85 -4.73 -3.24
C GLY A 71 -31.44 -3.35 -2.73
N TYR A 72 -30.72 -3.29 -1.62
CA TYR A 72 -30.07 -2.08 -1.08
C TYR A 72 -28.65 -1.84 -1.63
N GLN A 73 -28.24 -2.58 -2.67
CA GLN A 73 -26.93 -2.48 -3.35
C GLN A 73 -25.74 -2.72 -2.42
N GLN A 74 -25.93 -3.50 -1.35
CA GLN A 74 -24.85 -3.85 -0.44
C GLN A 74 -24.05 -5.05 -0.94
N LYS A 75 -22.75 -5.08 -0.66
CA LYS A 75 -21.89 -6.23 -0.88
C LYS A 75 -22.12 -7.27 0.22
N ILE A 76 -22.09 -8.54 -0.11
CA ILE A 76 -22.53 -9.62 0.78
C ILE A 76 -21.47 -10.70 0.90
N ILE A 77 -21.18 -11.12 2.12
CA ILE A 77 -20.50 -12.37 2.46
C ILE A 77 -21.53 -13.28 3.12
N VAL A 78 -21.76 -14.47 2.58
CA VAL A 78 -22.72 -15.43 3.13
C VAL A 78 -22.04 -16.42 4.05
N LEU A 79 -22.61 -16.60 5.23
CA LEU A 79 -22.24 -17.65 6.18
C LEU A 79 -23.33 -18.71 6.19
N THR A 80 -22.96 -19.99 6.19
CA THR A 80 -23.94 -21.09 6.23
C THR A 80 -23.40 -22.34 6.91
N GLY A 81 -24.25 -23.05 7.65
CA GLY A 81 -23.95 -24.35 8.22
C GLY A 81 -24.13 -25.52 7.23
N MET A 82 -24.66 -25.26 6.04
CA MET A 82 -24.98 -26.33 5.08
C MET A 82 -23.96 -26.35 3.92
N PHE A 83 -23.28 -27.50 3.77
CA PHE A 83 -22.43 -27.73 2.60
C PHE A 83 -23.27 -28.34 1.46
N ASN A 84 -23.53 -27.56 0.42
CA ASN A 84 -24.21 -28.00 -0.78
C ASN A 84 -23.65 -27.26 -2.00
N ASN A 85 -23.02 -27.98 -2.93
CA ASN A 85 -22.44 -27.38 -4.14
C ASN A 85 -23.46 -26.61 -4.98
N THR A 86 -24.69 -27.13 -5.10
CA THR A 86 -25.73 -26.46 -5.85
C THR A 86 -26.14 -25.13 -5.20
N LEU A 87 -26.28 -25.13 -3.88
CA LEU A 87 -26.57 -23.91 -3.11
C LEU A 87 -25.45 -22.88 -3.26
N ARG A 88 -24.20 -23.33 -3.13
CA ARG A 88 -23.03 -22.47 -3.31
C ARG A 88 -23.01 -21.80 -4.69
N GLU A 89 -23.22 -22.58 -5.77
CA GLU A 89 -23.29 -22.03 -7.13
C GLU A 89 -24.45 -21.02 -7.29
N GLN A 90 -25.61 -21.30 -6.73
CA GLN A 90 -26.76 -20.39 -6.75
C GLN A 90 -26.49 -19.07 -6.01
N VAL A 91 -25.89 -19.15 -4.83
CA VAL A 91 -25.53 -17.97 -4.01
C VAL A 91 -24.47 -17.11 -4.72
N LEU A 92 -23.43 -17.75 -5.25
CA LEU A 92 -22.38 -17.04 -6.00
C LEU A 92 -22.92 -16.41 -7.29
N ALA A 93 -23.85 -17.07 -7.98
CA ALA A 93 -24.51 -16.52 -9.18
C ALA A 93 -25.36 -15.27 -8.89
N LYS A 94 -25.79 -15.06 -7.63
CA LYS A 94 -26.46 -13.81 -7.20
C LYS A 94 -25.49 -12.62 -7.08
N GLY A 95 -24.18 -12.84 -7.17
CA GLY A 95 -23.17 -11.79 -7.09
C GLY A 95 -22.81 -11.42 -5.65
N VAL A 96 -22.70 -12.39 -4.75
CA VAL A 96 -22.11 -12.19 -3.43
C VAL A 96 -20.58 -12.14 -3.51
N LEU A 97 -19.93 -11.50 -2.53
CA LEU A 97 -18.47 -11.42 -2.47
C LEU A 97 -17.85 -12.79 -2.22
N ASP A 98 -18.41 -13.54 -1.28
CA ASP A 98 -17.91 -14.88 -0.93
C ASP A 98 -18.98 -15.69 -0.17
N TYR A 99 -18.73 -16.99 -0.05
CA TYR A 99 -19.56 -17.97 0.62
C TYR A 99 -18.71 -18.81 1.58
N ILE A 100 -18.96 -18.68 2.88
CA ILE A 100 -18.15 -19.31 3.95
C ILE A 100 -19.00 -20.34 4.69
N LEU A 101 -18.45 -21.57 4.84
CA LEU A 101 -19.08 -22.63 5.59
C LEU A 101 -18.86 -22.46 7.10
N LYS A 102 -19.90 -22.50 7.92
CA LYS A 102 -19.86 -22.45 9.39
C LYS A 102 -19.68 -23.88 9.99
N ASP A 103 -18.75 -24.68 9.51
CA ASP A 103 -18.54 -26.05 10.02
C ASP A 103 -17.73 -26.08 11.33
N SER A 104 -16.98 -25.03 11.61
CA SER A 104 -16.16 -24.85 12.81
C SER A 104 -15.84 -23.39 13.08
N MET A 105 -15.37 -23.09 14.30
CA MET A 105 -14.83 -21.75 14.61
C MET A 105 -13.60 -21.38 13.75
N SER A 106 -12.88 -22.37 13.23
CA SER A 106 -11.74 -22.15 12.35
C SER A 106 -12.16 -21.69 10.94
N SER A 107 -13.33 -22.11 10.46
CA SER A 107 -13.87 -21.65 9.16
C SER A 107 -14.18 -20.15 9.20
N VAL A 108 -14.62 -19.66 10.35
CA VAL A 108 -14.89 -18.23 10.56
C VAL A 108 -13.61 -17.42 10.70
N SER A 109 -12.47 -18.07 11.00
CA SER A 109 -11.18 -17.37 11.02
C SER A 109 -10.79 -16.79 9.65
N TYR A 110 -11.37 -17.31 8.56
CA TYR A 110 -11.20 -16.76 7.21
C TYR A 110 -11.98 -15.46 6.97
N LEU A 111 -13.08 -15.21 7.72
CA LEU A 111 -13.93 -14.04 7.50
C LEU A 111 -13.17 -12.72 7.72
N LEU A 112 -12.45 -12.61 8.82
CA LEU A 112 -11.73 -11.37 9.15
C LEU A 112 -10.63 -11.02 8.14
N PRO A 113 -9.74 -11.94 7.73
CA PRO A 113 -8.82 -11.72 6.61
C PRO A 113 -9.53 -11.28 5.33
N LEU A 114 -10.67 -11.89 4.99
CA LEU A 114 -11.44 -11.51 3.81
C LEU A 114 -12.00 -10.09 3.91
N VAL A 115 -12.60 -9.72 5.04
CA VAL A 115 -13.10 -8.36 5.27
C VAL A 115 -11.97 -7.33 5.19
N ASN A 116 -10.82 -7.60 5.83
CA ASN A 116 -9.64 -6.76 5.74
C ASN A 116 -9.13 -6.63 4.30
N ARG A 117 -9.15 -7.74 3.53
CA ARG A 117 -8.77 -7.73 2.11
C ARG A 117 -9.71 -6.84 1.29
N ILE A 118 -11.02 -6.93 1.51
CA ILE A 118 -12.03 -6.12 0.82
C ILE A 118 -11.86 -4.63 1.14
N SER A 119 -11.59 -4.29 2.41
CA SER A 119 -11.26 -2.93 2.84
C SER A 119 -10.02 -2.38 2.12
N ASN A 120 -8.92 -3.15 2.12
CA ASN A 120 -7.65 -2.76 1.51
C ASN A 120 -7.72 -2.69 -0.03
N ASN A 121 -8.63 -3.41 -0.66
CA ASN A 121 -8.78 -3.44 -2.12
C ASN A 121 -9.00 -2.06 -2.74
N ARG A 122 -9.60 -1.11 -2.00
CA ARG A 122 -9.80 0.28 -2.44
C ARG A 122 -8.49 1.04 -2.73
N HIS A 123 -7.38 0.58 -2.17
CA HIS A 123 -6.04 1.13 -2.39
C HIS A 123 -5.34 0.53 -3.60
N HIS A 124 -5.99 -0.41 -4.28
CA HIS A 124 -5.43 -1.07 -5.46
C HIS A 124 -6.09 -0.62 -6.74
N LYS A 125 -5.26 -0.48 -7.76
CA LYS A 125 -5.67 -0.15 -9.13
C LYS A 125 -5.11 -1.19 -10.10
N ALA A 126 -5.99 -1.85 -10.82
CA ALA A 126 -5.66 -2.93 -11.75
C ALA A 126 -5.66 -2.43 -13.18
N LEU A 127 -4.66 -2.80 -13.96
CA LEU A 127 -4.68 -2.70 -15.41
C LEU A 127 -5.14 -4.03 -16.00
N VAL A 128 -6.29 -4.04 -16.66
CA VAL A 128 -6.86 -5.22 -17.33
C VAL A 128 -6.56 -5.16 -18.82
N VAL A 129 -5.79 -6.14 -19.33
CA VAL A 129 -5.31 -6.19 -20.69
C VAL A 129 -5.82 -7.45 -21.38
N ASP A 130 -6.72 -7.29 -22.35
CA ASP A 130 -7.30 -8.40 -23.12
C ASP A 130 -7.87 -7.81 -24.42
N ASP A 131 -7.66 -8.42 -25.58
CA ASP A 131 -8.17 -7.93 -26.87
C ASP A 131 -9.68 -8.14 -26.98
N SER A 132 -10.22 -9.19 -26.33
CA SER A 132 -11.66 -9.46 -26.26
C SER A 132 -12.36 -8.48 -25.33
N ALA A 133 -13.18 -7.59 -25.88
CA ALA A 133 -13.97 -6.65 -25.09
C ALA A 133 -14.93 -7.33 -24.11
N VAL A 134 -15.38 -8.55 -24.40
CA VAL A 134 -16.28 -9.33 -23.53
C VAL A 134 -15.52 -9.84 -22.31
N VAL A 135 -14.38 -10.49 -22.52
CA VAL A 135 -13.54 -11.01 -21.42
C VAL A 135 -13.00 -9.88 -20.58
N ARG A 136 -12.51 -8.82 -21.19
CA ARG A 136 -12.00 -7.63 -20.50
C ARG A 136 -13.08 -7.02 -19.58
N ARG A 137 -14.32 -6.87 -20.09
CA ARG A 137 -15.44 -6.36 -19.27
C ARG A 137 -15.79 -7.29 -18.12
N TYR A 138 -15.76 -8.60 -18.35
CA TYR A 138 -16.00 -9.59 -17.28
C TYR A 138 -14.95 -9.49 -16.16
N VAL A 139 -13.66 -9.45 -16.48
CA VAL A 139 -12.59 -9.29 -15.51
C VAL A 139 -12.72 -7.97 -14.74
N VAL A 140 -13.02 -6.87 -15.44
CA VAL A 140 -13.29 -5.56 -14.84
C VAL A 140 -14.42 -5.65 -13.82
N GLN A 141 -15.56 -6.25 -14.20
CA GLN A 141 -16.71 -6.41 -13.29
C GLN A 141 -16.33 -7.21 -12.03
N LEU A 142 -15.56 -8.28 -12.17
CA LEU A 142 -15.09 -9.06 -11.02
C LEU A 142 -14.23 -8.20 -10.07
N LEU A 143 -13.28 -7.44 -10.59
CA LEU A 143 -12.38 -6.60 -9.79
C LEU A 143 -13.13 -5.43 -9.12
N GLU A 144 -13.97 -4.74 -9.84
CA GLU A 144 -14.79 -3.63 -9.31
C GLU A 144 -15.82 -4.12 -8.27
N HIS A 145 -16.27 -5.37 -8.43
CA HIS A 145 -17.11 -6.01 -7.41
C HIS A 145 -16.39 -6.13 -6.07
N GLN A 146 -15.06 -6.32 -6.10
CA GLN A 146 -14.16 -6.39 -4.91
C GLN A 146 -13.58 -5.02 -4.51
N TYR A 147 -14.18 -3.89 -4.96
CA TYR A 147 -13.71 -2.52 -4.71
C TYR A 147 -12.34 -2.16 -5.30
N ILE A 148 -11.82 -2.94 -6.23
CA ILE A 148 -10.56 -2.64 -6.92
C ILE A 148 -10.85 -1.70 -8.10
N GLN A 149 -10.13 -0.57 -8.17
CA GLN A 149 -10.22 0.34 -9.31
C GLN A 149 -9.62 -0.31 -10.56
N THR A 150 -10.17 -0.02 -11.75
CA THR A 150 -9.70 -0.65 -12.99
C THR A 150 -9.39 0.35 -14.09
N ILE A 151 -8.35 0.05 -14.87
CA ILE A 151 -8.03 0.67 -16.16
C ILE A 151 -7.96 -0.45 -17.21
N GLN A 152 -8.28 -0.13 -18.46
CA GLN A 152 -8.39 -1.12 -19.51
C GLN A 152 -7.44 -0.83 -20.66
N ALA A 153 -6.80 -1.88 -21.20
CA ALA A 153 -6.05 -1.86 -22.44
C ALA A 153 -6.46 -3.04 -23.32
N LYS A 154 -6.35 -2.87 -24.63
CA LYS A 154 -6.72 -3.90 -25.63
C LYS A 154 -5.54 -4.67 -26.19
N ASP A 155 -4.32 -4.22 -25.92
CA ASP A 155 -3.07 -4.84 -26.35
C ASP A 155 -1.92 -4.42 -25.43
N GLY A 156 -0.78 -5.13 -25.52
CA GLY A 156 0.36 -4.89 -24.66
C GLY A 156 1.06 -3.55 -24.90
N GLU A 157 0.95 -2.94 -26.08
CA GLU A 157 1.54 -1.61 -26.35
C GLU A 157 0.76 -0.53 -25.60
N GLN A 158 -0.58 -0.56 -25.70
CA GLN A 158 -1.42 0.36 -24.94
C GLN A 158 -1.23 0.19 -23.44
N ALA A 159 -1.06 -1.05 -22.96
CA ALA A 159 -0.82 -1.32 -21.55
C ALA A 159 0.48 -0.67 -21.05
N LEU A 160 1.58 -0.78 -21.81
CA LEU A 160 2.87 -0.15 -21.46
C LEU A 160 2.78 1.37 -21.46
N GLU A 161 2.01 1.97 -22.39
CA GLU A 161 1.76 3.42 -22.42
C GLU A 161 0.99 3.87 -21.17
N LEU A 162 -0.04 3.13 -20.77
CA LEU A 162 -0.81 3.45 -19.56
C LEU A 162 0.03 3.31 -18.30
N LEU A 163 0.84 2.27 -18.17
CA LEU A 163 1.76 2.07 -17.05
C LEU A 163 2.78 3.21 -16.91
N SER A 164 3.24 3.77 -18.03
CA SER A 164 4.18 4.91 -17.97
C SER A 164 3.54 6.23 -17.53
N LYS A 165 2.22 6.36 -17.66
CA LYS A 165 1.44 7.57 -17.33
C LYS A 165 0.80 7.53 -15.96
N ASP A 166 0.55 6.35 -15.43
CA ASP A 166 -0.19 6.15 -14.19
C ASP A 166 0.60 5.26 -13.22
N PRO A 167 1.37 5.87 -12.32
CA PRO A 167 2.18 5.15 -11.33
C PRO A 167 1.34 4.47 -10.24
N ASP A 168 0.04 4.79 -10.13
CA ASP A 168 -0.85 4.22 -9.10
C ASP A 168 -1.32 2.81 -9.45
N ILE A 169 -1.03 2.31 -10.66
CA ILE A 169 -1.35 0.95 -11.06
C ILE A 169 -0.51 -0.03 -10.22
N THR A 170 -1.20 -0.84 -9.42
CA THR A 170 -0.56 -1.76 -8.46
C THR A 170 -0.40 -3.17 -8.97
N PHE A 171 -1.24 -3.60 -9.92
CA PHE A 171 -1.12 -4.91 -10.57
C PHE A 171 -1.76 -4.94 -11.97
N VAL A 172 -1.40 -5.96 -12.73
CA VAL A 172 -1.85 -6.19 -14.11
C VAL A 172 -2.50 -7.57 -14.21
N VAL A 173 -3.66 -7.63 -14.84
CA VAL A 173 -4.28 -8.88 -15.30
C VAL A 173 -4.21 -8.89 -16.83
N THR A 174 -3.51 -9.84 -17.42
CA THR A 174 -3.25 -9.83 -18.86
C THR A 174 -3.60 -11.15 -19.53
N ASP A 175 -4.27 -11.06 -20.67
CA ASP A 175 -4.35 -12.19 -21.60
C ASP A 175 -3.00 -12.49 -22.24
N HIS A 176 -2.84 -13.71 -22.74
CA HIS A 176 -1.67 -14.11 -23.53
C HIS A 176 -1.78 -13.65 -24.97
N ASP A 177 -2.86 -14.08 -25.65
CA ASP A 177 -3.01 -13.92 -27.09
C ASP A 177 -3.63 -12.58 -27.45
N MET A 178 -2.79 -11.59 -27.72
CA MET A 178 -3.23 -10.24 -28.08
C MET A 178 -2.49 -9.74 -29.32
N PRO A 179 -3.11 -8.89 -30.14
CA PRO A 179 -2.47 -8.26 -31.28
C PRO A 179 -1.34 -7.33 -30.84
N LYS A 180 -0.42 -7.00 -31.77
CA LYS A 180 0.76 -6.14 -31.63
C LYS A 180 1.78 -6.67 -30.63
N LYS A 181 1.45 -6.78 -29.35
CA LYS A 181 2.32 -7.30 -28.29
C LYS A 181 1.54 -8.27 -27.40
N ASP A 182 2.00 -9.52 -27.36
CA ASP A 182 1.42 -10.56 -26.49
C ASP A 182 1.73 -10.33 -25.01
N GLY A 183 0.95 -10.99 -24.12
CA GLY A 183 1.06 -10.81 -22.68
C GLY A 183 2.41 -11.24 -22.10
N ILE A 184 3.07 -12.24 -22.68
CA ILE A 184 4.39 -12.70 -22.21
C ILE A 184 5.48 -11.68 -22.57
N SER A 185 5.45 -11.15 -23.80
CA SER A 185 6.39 -10.12 -24.25
C SER A 185 6.20 -8.83 -23.48
N MET A 186 4.94 -8.42 -23.25
CA MET A 186 4.61 -7.28 -22.39
C MET A 186 5.13 -7.48 -20.96
N THR A 187 4.94 -8.67 -20.38
CA THR A 187 5.45 -8.98 -19.03
C THR A 187 6.97 -8.80 -18.94
N ARG A 188 7.73 -9.25 -19.95
CA ARG A 188 9.19 -9.06 -19.99
C ARG A 188 9.57 -7.59 -20.01
N ASP A 189 8.89 -6.78 -20.84
CA ASP A 189 9.16 -5.35 -20.93
C ASP A 189 8.85 -4.62 -19.62
N ILE A 190 7.74 -4.98 -18.96
CA ILE A 190 7.42 -4.46 -17.62
C ILE A 190 8.56 -4.77 -16.64
N ARG A 191 9.13 -5.98 -16.68
CA ARG A 191 10.19 -6.42 -15.74
C ARG A 191 11.55 -5.74 -15.96
N VAL A 192 11.72 -4.98 -17.02
CA VAL A 192 12.91 -4.11 -17.18
C VAL A 192 12.90 -2.99 -16.15
N ASN A 193 11.72 -2.42 -15.84
CA ASN A 193 11.58 -1.24 -14.99
C ASN A 193 10.89 -1.52 -13.63
N HIS A 194 10.10 -2.59 -13.55
CA HIS A 194 9.33 -2.95 -12.35
C HIS A 194 9.64 -4.37 -11.91
N ASP A 195 10.10 -4.56 -10.68
CA ASP A 195 10.23 -5.89 -10.11
C ASP A 195 8.86 -6.51 -9.75
N ARG A 196 8.88 -7.78 -9.30
CA ARG A 196 7.64 -8.51 -8.96
C ARG A 196 6.89 -7.95 -7.76
N ASN A 197 7.56 -7.22 -6.89
CA ASN A 197 6.97 -6.65 -5.68
C ASN A 197 6.36 -5.26 -5.97
N GLN A 198 7.00 -4.51 -6.87
CA GLN A 198 6.50 -3.19 -7.28
C GLN A 198 5.21 -3.31 -8.08
N LEU A 199 5.18 -4.19 -9.09
CA LEU A 199 4.01 -4.39 -9.95
C LEU A 199 3.72 -5.90 -10.10
N ALA A 200 2.63 -6.36 -9.52
CA ALA A 200 2.22 -7.75 -9.62
C ALA A 200 1.55 -8.02 -10.98
N ILE A 201 1.74 -9.22 -11.55
CA ILE A 201 1.15 -9.61 -12.84
C ILE A 201 0.51 -10.99 -12.72
N LEU A 202 -0.80 -11.07 -13.07
CA LEU A 202 -1.54 -12.31 -13.27
C LEU A 202 -1.73 -12.54 -14.76
N GLY A 203 -1.19 -13.63 -15.29
CA GLY A 203 -1.42 -14.06 -16.67
C GLY A 203 -2.71 -14.86 -16.82
N LEU A 204 -3.46 -14.62 -17.89
CA LEU A 204 -4.62 -15.42 -18.29
C LEU A 204 -4.34 -16.07 -19.65
N SER A 205 -4.80 -17.30 -19.89
CA SER A 205 -4.78 -17.90 -21.25
C SER A 205 -5.86 -18.97 -21.41
N GLY A 206 -6.44 -19.03 -22.60
CA GLY A 206 -7.34 -20.10 -23.03
C GLY A 206 -6.64 -21.25 -23.76
N SER A 207 -5.31 -21.21 -23.87
CA SER A 207 -4.55 -22.24 -24.57
C SER A 207 -4.40 -23.51 -23.71
N ASP A 208 -4.64 -24.68 -24.32
CA ASP A 208 -4.39 -26.00 -23.72
C ASP A 208 -2.87 -26.33 -23.61
N ASP A 209 -1.99 -25.42 -24.00
CA ASP A 209 -0.55 -25.61 -23.89
C ASP A 209 -0.10 -25.61 -22.43
N ARG A 210 0.20 -26.79 -21.91
CA ARG A 210 0.69 -27.01 -20.55
C ARG A 210 1.99 -26.26 -20.23
N THR A 211 2.70 -25.76 -21.23
CA THR A 211 3.92 -24.95 -21.03
C THR A 211 3.62 -23.49 -20.77
N MET A 212 2.38 -23.03 -20.99
CA MET A 212 1.99 -21.62 -20.89
C MET A 212 2.23 -21.04 -19.50
N THR A 213 1.84 -21.77 -18.45
CA THR A 213 2.12 -21.36 -17.05
C THR A 213 3.62 -21.13 -16.85
N ALA A 214 4.45 -22.07 -17.28
CA ALA A 214 5.91 -21.94 -17.11
C ALA A 214 6.48 -20.76 -17.91
N ARG A 215 5.92 -20.48 -19.10
CA ARG A 215 6.34 -19.34 -19.94
C ARG A 215 6.02 -18.01 -19.27
N PHE A 216 4.81 -17.82 -18.73
CA PHE A 216 4.44 -16.62 -18.00
C PHE A 216 5.29 -16.40 -16.74
N LEU A 217 5.45 -17.45 -15.91
CA LEU A 217 6.26 -17.37 -14.70
C LEU A 217 7.73 -17.07 -14.98
N LYS A 218 8.31 -17.67 -16.06
CA LYS A 218 9.68 -17.37 -16.51
C LYS A 218 9.81 -15.97 -17.11
N ALA A 219 8.75 -15.42 -17.71
CA ALA A 219 8.72 -14.03 -18.18
C ALA A 219 8.66 -13.01 -17.03
N GLY A 220 8.33 -13.47 -15.81
CA GLY A 220 8.28 -12.65 -14.61
C GLY A 220 6.88 -12.39 -14.07
N ALA A 221 5.84 -13.04 -14.57
CA ALA A 221 4.53 -13.00 -13.95
C ALA A 221 4.59 -13.56 -12.51
N ASN A 222 3.71 -13.07 -11.65
CA ASN A 222 3.59 -13.55 -10.28
C ASN A 222 2.78 -14.84 -10.21
N ASP A 223 1.71 -14.93 -11.02
CA ASP A 223 0.86 -16.12 -11.11
C ASP A 223 0.19 -16.20 -12.49
N PHE A 224 -0.55 -17.28 -12.69
CA PHE A 224 -1.19 -17.61 -13.95
C PHE A 224 -2.53 -18.35 -13.74
N LEU A 225 -3.53 -18.09 -14.57
CA LEU A 225 -4.85 -18.72 -14.50
C LEU A 225 -5.34 -19.14 -15.90
N TYR A 226 -5.86 -20.36 -16.01
CA TYR A 226 -6.46 -20.86 -17.25
C TYR A 226 -7.90 -20.34 -17.45
N LYS A 227 -8.24 -20.00 -18.69
CA LYS A 227 -9.60 -19.74 -19.13
C LYS A 227 -10.25 -21.06 -19.66
N PRO A 228 -11.50 -21.39 -19.34
CA PRO A 228 -12.39 -20.67 -18.46
C PRO A 228 -12.06 -20.88 -16.98
N PHE A 229 -12.20 -19.83 -16.17
CA PHE A 229 -12.03 -19.87 -14.72
C PHE A 229 -13.34 -19.52 -14.00
N ASN A 230 -13.50 -19.99 -12.78
CA ASN A 230 -14.59 -19.56 -11.92
C ASN A 230 -14.19 -18.33 -11.09
N GLN A 231 -15.21 -17.63 -10.60
CA GLN A 231 -15.04 -16.40 -9.81
C GLN A 231 -14.20 -16.61 -8.57
N GLU A 232 -14.39 -17.71 -7.84
CA GLU A 232 -13.67 -17.98 -6.59
C GLU A 232 -12.19 -18.23 -6.84
N GLU A 233 -11.85 -19.05 -7.85
CA GLU A 233 -10.45 -19.29 -8.22
C GLU A 233 -9.76 -17.98 -8.60
N PHE A 234 -10.44 -17.12 -9.37
CA PHE A 234 -9.94 -15.81 -9.74
C PHE A 234 -9.66 -14.95 -8.50
N PHE A 235 -10.62 -14.86 -7.57
CA PHE A 235 -10.43 -14.06 -6.36
C PHE A 235 -9.38 -14.63 -5.43
N CYS A 236 -9.30 -15.95 -5.24
CA CYS A 236 -8.22 -16.57 -4.47
C CYS A 236 -6.84 -16.17 -4.99
N ARG A 237 -6.64 -16.17 -6.33
CA ARG A 237 -5.38 -15.76 -6.95
C ARG A 237 -5.09 -14.27 -6.73
N ILE A 238 -6.09 -13.40 -6.98
CA ILE A 238 -5.93 -11.95 -6.78
C ILE A 238 -5.64 -11.63 -5.32
N HIS A 239 -6.38 -12.18 -4.36
CA HIS A 239 -6.16 -11.92 -2.95
C HIS A 239 -4.77 -12.38 -2.50
N GLN A 240 -4.37 -13.61 -2.87
CA GLN A 240 -3.03 -14.12 -2.54
C GLN A 240 -1.91 -13.24 -3.14
N LEU A 241 -2.11 -12.76 -4.37
CA LEU A 241 -1.16 -11.89 -5.05
C LEU A 241 -1.03 -10.53 -4.34
N LEU A 242 -2.15 -9.93 -3.94
CA LEU A 242 -2.18 -8.65 -3.24
C LEU A 242 -1.63 -8.78 -1.81
N ASP A 243 -2.02 -9.83 -1.07
CA ASP A 243 -1.51 -10.10 0.28
C ASP A 243 0.00 -10.27 0.28
N MET A 244 0.55 -11.04 -0.68
CA MET A 244 1.99 -11.21 -0.82
C MET A 244 2.70 -9.89 -1.14
N LYS A 245 2.13 -9.06 -2.03
CA LYS A 245 2.65 -7.74 -2.36
C LYS A 245 2.68 -6.82 -1.14
N GLU A 246 1.57 -6.75 -0.39
CA GLU A 246 1.47 -5.90 0.81
C GLU A 246 2.45 -6.35 1.89
N ALA A 247 2.51 -7.65 2.19
CA ALA A 247 3.45 -8.21 3.16
C ALA A 247 4.91 -7.94 2.77
N THR A 248 5.24 -8.07 1.48
CA THR A 248 6.59 -7.79 0.99
C THR A 248 6.92 -6.29 1.10
N ASN A 249 5.98 -5.41 0.80
CA ASN A 249 6.15 -3.97 0.95
C ASN A 249 6.31 -3.57 2.43
N GLU A 250 5.55 -4.19 3.33
CA GLU A 250 5.68 -3.97 4.77
C GLU A 250 7.05 -4.42 5.28
N LEU A 251 7.49 -5.61 4.91
CA LEU A 251 8.84 -6.09 5.23
C LEU A 251 9.94 -5.17 4.67
N PHE A 252 9.75 -4.66 3.45
CA PHE A 252 10.68 -3.70 2.85
C PHE A 252 10.74 -2.39 3.65
N ARG A 253 9.59 -1.84 4.06
CA ARG A 253 9.53 -0.64 4.91
C ARG A 253 10.21 -0.89 6.26
N HIS A 254 9.83 -1.93 6.98
CA HIS A 254 10.47 -2.28 8.27
C HIS A 254 11.98 -2.47 8.16
N ALA A 255 12.44 -2.97 7.01
CA ALA A 255 13.85 -3.16 6.77
C ALA A 255 14.61 -1.86 6.43
N ASN A 256 13.96 -0.87 5.83
CA ASN A 256 14.61 0.25 5.18
C ASN A 256 14.17 1.64 5.67
N GLU A 257 13.06 1.74 6.40
CA GLU A 257 12.61 2.99 7.01
C GLU A 257 13.04 3.07 8.49
N ASP A 258 13.15 4.29 9.00
CA ASP A 258 13.28 4.57 10.43
C ASP A 258 11.89 4.60 11.06
N ALA A 259 11.66 3.77 12.07
CA ALA A 259 10.34 3.57 12.68
C ALA A 259 9.77 4.83 13.36
N LEU A 260 10.64 5.78 13.79
CA LEU A 260 10.20 6.99 14.47
C LEU A 260 9.82 8.09 13.48
N THR A 261 10.67 8.34 12.48
CA THR A 261 10.53 9.51 11.57
C THR A 261 9.84 9.18 10.24
N GLY A 262 9.78 7.90 9.87
CA GLY A 262 9.28 7.48 8.55
C GLY A 262 10.16 7.89 7.36
N LEU A 263 11.36 8.39 7.62
CA LEU A 263 12.41 8.57 6.63
C LEU A 263 13.11 7.23 6.36
N TRP A 264 13.87 7.17 5.28
CA TRP A 264 14.75 6.02 5.06
C TRP A 264 15.77 5.88 6.19
N ASN A 265 16.21 4.66 6.49
CA ASN A 265 17.30 4.42 7.42
C ASN A 265 18.66 4.39 6.70
N ARG A 266 19.75 4.41 7.47
CA ARG A 266 21.13 4.35 6.96
C ARG A 266 21.35 3.15 6.02
N ARG A 267 20.76 1.98 6.32
CA ARG A 267 20.92 0.78 5.49
C ARG A 267 20.38 0.96 4.08
N TYR A 268 19.26 1.66 3.93
CA TYR A 268 18.68 1.98 2.63
C TYR A 268 19.65 2.80 1.77
N LEU A 269 20.24 3.85 2.33
CA LEU A 269 21.18 4.72 1.62
C LEU A 269 22.36 3.96 1.01
N PHE A 270 22.92 2.99 1.75
CA PHE A 270 24.08 2.21 1.29
C PHE A 270 23.73 1.06 0.34
N ASN A 271 22.50 0.54 0.41
CA ASN A 271 22.06 -0.61 -0.40
C ASN A 271 21.36 -0.21 -1.71
N GLN A 272 20.93 1.03 -1.83
CA GLN A 272 20.26 1.51 -3.06
C GLN A 272 21.27 2.29 -3.92
N PRO A 273 21.75 1.70 -5.04
CA PRO A 273 22.54 2.48 -5.97
C PRO A 273 21.66 3.57 -6.59
N CYS A 274 22.19 4.79 -6.62
CA CYS A 274 21.55 5.88 -7.36
C CYS A 274 21.55 5.52 -8.85
N LYS A 275 20.42 5.00 -9.35
CA LYS A 275 20.28 4.67 -10.76
C LYS A 275 20.05 5.95 -11.57
N GLY A 276 20.95 6.25 -12.49
CA GLY A 276 20.80 7.38 -13.42
C GLY A 276 21.27 8.73 -12.88
N CYS A 277 21.98 8.75 -11.76
CA CYS A 277 22.59 9.96 -11.20
C CYS A 277 23.96 10.19 -11.85
N GLU A 278 24.05 11.13 -12.80
CA GLU A 278 25.34 11.59 -13.32
C GLU A 278 26.06 12.46 -12.28
N GLU A 279 25.30 13.22 -11.49
CA GLU A 279 25.80 14.09 -10.42
C GLU A 279 25.05 13.81 -9.12
N ARG A 280 25.77 13.43 -8.11
CA ARG A 280 25.23 13.15 -6.79
C ARG A 280 25.70 14.22 -5.80
N ASN A 281 24.73 14.80 -5.10
CA ASN A 281 24.99 15.75 -4.01
C ASN A 281 24.63 15.09 -2.68
N ILE A 282 25.42 15.33 -1.65
CA ILE A 282 25.21 14.79 -0.31
C ILE A 282 25.18 15.93 0.72
N ALA A 283 24.17 15.90 1.57
CA ALA A 283 24.09 16.75 2.77
C ALA A 283 24.10 15.87 4.02
N MET A 284 24.95 16.19 4.99
CA MET A 284 24.90 15.67 6.36
C MET A 284 24.39 16.75 7.29
N MET A 285 23.52 16.39 8.22
CA MET A 285 22.79 17.33 9.09
C MET A 285 22.68 16.77 10.49
N ASP A 286 22.61 17.69 11.48
CA ASP A 286 22.47 17.32 12.89
C ASP A 286 21.66 18.40 13.62
N ILE A 287 20.74 17.97 14.47
CA ILE A 287 19.91 18.89 15.28
C ILE A 287 20.77 19.52 16.38
N ASP A 288 20.84 20.85 16.36
CA ASP A 288 21.68 21.58 17.30
C ASP A 288 21.18 21.40 18.74
N PHE A 289 22.13 21.11 19.64
CA PHE A 289 21.87 20.94 21.08
C PHE A 289 20.81 19.90 21.43
N PHE A 290 20.62 18.86 20.61
CA PHE A 290 19.60 17.83 20.82
C PHE A 290 19.68 17.16 22.19
N LYS A 291 20.89 16.91 22.70
CA LYS A 291 21.09 16.42 24.06
C LYS A 291 20.42 17.32 25.10
N LYS A 292 20.48 18.65 24.95
CA LYS A 292 19.83 19.57 25.87
C LYS A 292 18.30 19.47 25.80
N VAL A 293 17.75 19.17 24.62
CA VAL A 293 16.32 18.88 24.45
C VAL A 293 15.94 17.65 25.28
N ASN A 294 16.67 16.54 25.14
CA ASN A 294 16.43 15.33 25.91
C ASN A 294 16.59 15.55 27.42
N ASP A 295 17.61 16.29 27.84
CA ASP A 295 17.85 16.58 29.25
C ASP A 295 16.74 17.48 29.87
N THR A 296 16.06 18.29 29.04
CA THR A 296 15.03 19.26 29.52
C THR A 296 13.61 18.69 29.41
N PHE A 297 13.28 18.00 28.31
CA PHE A 297 11.93 17.56 27.96
C PHE A 297 11.76 16.03 27.96
N GLY A 298 12.80 15.30 28.39
CA GLY A 298 12.81 13.84 28.32
C GLY A 298 13.00 13.28 26.92
N HIS A 299 13.11 11.97 26.82
CA HIS A 299 13.24 11.29 25.53
C HIS A 299 12.01 11.45 24.66
N ASP A 300 10.80 11.47 25.24
CA ASP A 300 9.56 11.66 24.50
C ASP A 300 9.50 13.05 23.84
N GLY A 301 10.03 14.10 24.51
CA GLY A 301 10.17 15.44 23.92
C GLY A 301 11.21 15.45 22.78
N GLY A 302 12.30 14.71 22.93
CA GLY A 302 13.28 14.50 21.86
C GLY A 302 12.70 13.77 20.67
N ASP A 303 11.92 12.71 20.90
CA ASP A 303 11.23 11.95 19.84
C ASP A 303 10.23 12.83 19.09
N ALA A 304 9.47 13.67 19.78
CA ALA A 304 8.57 14.64 19.14
C ALA A 304 9.33 15.62 18.22
N VAL A 305 10.50 16.08 18.62
CA VAL A 305 11.39 16.92 17.79
C VAL A 305 11.89 16.16 16.55
N LEU A 306 12.34 14.91 16.72
CA LEU A 306 12.80 14.08 15.61
C LEU A 306 11.70 13.83 14.57
N VAL A 307 10.48 13.56 15.03
CA VAL A 307 9.31 13.38 14.14
C VAL A 307 8.99 14.66 13.38
N ALA A 308 8.98 15.81 14.05
CA ALA A 308 8.69 17.09 13.42
C ALA A 308 9.77 17.47 12.37
N VAL A 309 11.06 17.33 12.72
CA VAL A 309 12.18 17.58 11.80
C VAL A 309 12.13 16.61 10.62
N GLY A 310 11.90 15.32 10.88
CA GLY A 310 11.73 14.31 9.83
C GLY A 310 10.59 14.62 8.86
N GLY A 311 9.46 15.12 9.37
CA GLY A 311 8.33 15.59 8.54
C GLY A 311 8.71 16.75 7.64
N ILE A 312 9.38 17.78 8.17
CA ILE A 312 9.82 18.95 7.39
C ILE A 312 10.84 18.52 6.31
N ILE A 313 11.77 17.63 6.64
CA ILE A 313 12.73 17.08 5.67
C ILE A 313 11.98 16.36 4.54
N LYS A 314 11.02 15.52 4.88
CA LYS A 314 10.22 14.77 3.90
C LYS A 314 9.43 15.67 2.95
N ASP A 315 8.85 16.75 3.47
CA ASP A 315 8.07 17.70 2.67
C ASP A 315 8.94 18.49 1.67
N HIS A 316 10.19 18.80 2.03
CA HIS A 316 11.12 19.53 1.15
C HIS A 316 11.83 18.62 0.14
N PHE A 317 11.99 17.33 0.43
CA PHE A 317 12.81 16.39 -0.33
C PHE A 317 12.06 15.11 -0.69
N ASN A 318 10.81 15.23 -1.16
CA ASN A 318 9.96 14.10 -1.56
C ASN A 318 10.55 13.26 -2.71
N ASP A 319 11.29 13.89 -3.62
CA ASP A 319 11.88 13.23 -4.79
C ASP A 319 13.32 12.78 -4.55
N ASP A 320 13.90 13.07 -3.39
CA ASP A 320 15.27 12.77 -3.01
C ASP A 320 15.33 11.64 -1.97
N VAL A 321 16.52 11.11 -1.73
CA VAL A 321 16.72 10.09 -0.70
C VAL A 321 17.03 10.76 0.64
N ALA A 322 15.98 11.02 1.43
CA ALA A 322 16.07 11.58 2.77
C ALA A 322 16.16 10.45 3.82
N VAL A 323 17.16 10.50 4.67
CA VAL A 323 17.57 9.42 5.58
C VAL A 323 17.76 9.93 7.00
N ARG A 324 17.23 9.23 8.00
CA ARG A 324 17.72 9.35 9.36
C ARG A 324 18.96 8.47 9.50
N PHE A 325 20.13 9.13 9.66
CA PHE A 325 21.42 8.45 9.62
C PHE A 325 21.75 7.75 10.95
N GLY A 326 21.30 8.34 12.08
CA GLY A 326 21.39 7.78 13.43
C GLY A 326 21.21 8.86 14.51
N GLY A 327 20.58 8.55 15.63
CA GLY A 327 20.36 9.53 16.72
C GLY A 327 19.63 10.78 16.22
N GLU A 328 20.32 11.93 16.27
CA GLU A 328 19.88 13.23 15.79
C GLU A 328 20.43 13.62 14.41
N GLU A 329 21.10 12.69 13.72
CA GLU A 329 21.74 12.91 12.43
C GLU A 329 20.86 12.50 11.26
N PHE A 330 20.83 13.34 10.22
CA PHE A 330 20.11 13.10 8.96
C PHE A 330 21.05 13.22 7.77
N CYS A 331 20.71 12.55 6.68
CA CYS A 331 21.43 12.64 5.42
C CYS A 331 20.44 12.78 4.25
N ILE A 332 20.75 13.64 3.30
CA ILE A 332 19.99 13.74 2.05
C ILE A 332 20.93 13.49 0.88
N GLN A 333 20.50 12.60 -0.02
CA GLN A 333 21.16 12.39 -1.30
C GLN A 333 20.23 12.90 -2.39
N SER A 334 20.69 13.83 -3.21
CA SER A 334 19.99 14.41 -4.35
C SER A 334 20.78 14.20 -5.64
N CYS A 335 20.06 14.12 -6.76
CA CYS A 335 20.59 14.01 -8.13
C CYS A 335 20.26 15.25 -8.99
N GLY A 336 19.86 16.32 -8.38
CA GLY A 336 19.57 17.61 -9.03
C GLY A 336 20.78 18.53 -9.12
N SER A 337 20.55 19.78 -9.58
CA SER A 337 21.60 20.80 -9.58
C SER A 337 22.06 21.12 -8.15
N PHE A 338 23.35 21.32 -7.96
CA PHE A 338 23.92 21.61 -6.64
C PHE A 338 23.35 22.90 -6.04
N GLU A 339 23.18 23.94 -6.87
CA GLU A 339 22.61 25.22 -6.45
C GLU A 339 21.17 25.05 -5.93
N SER A 340 20.31 24.39 -6.70
CA SER A 340 18.92 24.15 -6.30
C SER A 340 18.86 23.29 -5.02
N PHE A 341 19.77 22.34 -4.87
CA PHE A 341 19.86 21.52 -3.67
C PHE A 341 20.22 22.35 -2.44
N VAL A 342 21.24 23.22 -2.56
CA VAL A 342 21.66 24.13 -1.48
C VAL A 342 20.55 25.11 -1.11
N ASP A 343 19.85 25.71 -2.10
CA ASP A 343 18.74 26.62 -1.86
C ASP A 343 17.58 25.94 -1.12
N ASN A 344 17.25 24.69 -1.50
CA ASN A 344 16.21 23.92 -0.83
C ASN A 344 16.60 23.51 0.61
N LEU A 345 17.86 23.15 0.82
CA LEU A 345 18.39 22.89 2.16
C LEU A 345 18.35 24.11 3.07
N GLU A 346 18.66 25.31 2.55
CA GLU A 346 18.56 26.55 3.33
C GLU A 346 17.10 26.90 3.64
N SER A 347 16.18 26.71 2.69
CA SER A 347 14.74 26.88 2.92
C SER A 347 14.25 25.93 4.03
N MET A 348 14.63 24.66 3.98
CA MET A 348 14.33 23.66 5.00
C MET A 348 14.92 24.03 6.37
N ARG A 349 16.18 24.48 6.43
CA ARG A 349 16.83 24.95 7.67
C ARG A 349 16.02 26.05 8.34
N VAL A 350 15.61 27.06 7.57
CA VAL A 350 14.78 28.19 8.04
C VAL A 350 13.41 27.69 8.52
N ALA A 351 12.80 26.74 7.79
CA ALA A 351 11.53 26.14 8.19
C ALA A 351 11.63 25.39 9.54
N ILE A 352 12.72 24.64 9.77
CA ILE A 352 12.98 23.97 11.05
C ILE A 352 13.17 24.98 12.18
N GLU A 353 13.98 26.02 11.98
CA GLU A 353 14.20 27.09 12.97
C GLU A 353 12.92 27.82 13.36
N ALA A 354 12.01 28.02 12.41
CA ALA A 354 10.73 28.69 12.63
C ALA A 354 9.66 27.79 13.25
N HIS A 355 9.85 26.47 13.17
CA HIS A 355 8.85 25.50 13.64
C HIS A 355 8.83 25.39 15.16
N GLU A 356 7.62 25.33 15.73
CA GLU A 356 7.41 25.11 17.16
C GLU A 356 6.83 23.72 17.39
N VAL A 357 7.60 22.84 18.01
CA VAL A 357 7.13 21.51 18.43
C VAL A 357 6.42 21.64 19.75
N ILE A 358 5.14 21.27 19.81
CA ILE A 358 4.35 21.28 21.05
C ILE A 358 4.40 19.91 21.69
N HIS A 359 4.96 19.82 22.88
CA HIS A 359 5.01 18.62 23.70
C HIS A 359 4.57 18.94 25.13
N GLU A 360 3.58 18.21 25.68
CA GLU A 360 3.01 18.43 27.04
C GLU A 360 2.68 19.91 27.33
N SER A 361 2.10 20.64 26.37
CA SER A 361 1.80 22.08 26.44
C SER A 361 3.04 23.00 26.54
N GLN A 362 4.23 22.49 26.29
CA GLN A 362 5.47 23.27 26.21
C GLN A 362 5.91 23.38 24.76
N SER A 363 6.46 24.54 24.38
CA SER A 363 7.02 24.78 23.04
C SER A 363 8.51 24.48 23.04
N ILE A 364 8.94 23.62 22.11
CA ILE A 364 10.33 23.27 21.88
C ILE A 364 10.74 23.84 20.54
N LYS A 365 11.81 24.65 20.52
CA LYS A 365 12.43 25.19 19.31
C LYS A 365 13.83 24.60 19.15
N VAL A 366 14.12 24.20 17.93
CA VAL A 366 15.43 23.65 17.56
C VAL A 366 15.95 24.31 16.29
N SER A 367 17.24 24.22 16.07
CA SER A 367 17.88 24.53 14.78
C SER A 367 18.65 23.32 14.28
N ILE A 368 19.12 23.39 13.04
CA ILE A 368 19.88 22.33 12.42
C ILE A 368 21.12 22.91 11.74
N SER A 369 22.25 22.23 11.89
CA SER A 369 23.49 22.53 11.16
C SER A 369 23.63 21.58 9.98
N ILE A 370 24.16 22.07 8.84
CA ILE A 370 24.19 21.33 7.58
C ILE A 370 25.56 21.45 6.93
N GLY A 371 26.14 20.33 6.49
CA GLY A 371 27.31 20.28 5.63
C GLY A 371 26.97 19.66 4.29
N VAL A 372 27.35 20.28 3.18
CA VAL A 372 26.92 19.89 1.82
C VAL A 372 28.11 19.79 0.87
N THR A 373 28.15 18.75 0.06
CA THR A 373 29.17 18.55 -0.97
C THR A 373 28.64 17.94 -2.25
N ASP A 374 29.24 18.31 -3.38
CA ASP A 374 29.10 17.69 -4.70
C ASP A 374 30.36 16.88 -5.10
N LEU A 375 31.20 16.49 -4.12
CA LEU A 375 32.44 15.76 -4.36
C LEU A 375 32.18 14.52 -5.22
N ASP A 376 32.96 14.35 -6.29
CA ASP A 376 32.96 13.10 -7.04
C ASP A 376 33.62 11.98 -6.25
N GLY A 377 33.03 10.78 -6.27
CA GLY A 377 33.63 9.64 -5.61
C GLY A 377 32.63 8.62 -5.08
N LYS A 378 33.10 7.77 -4.20
CA LYS A 378 32.25 6.79 -3.53
C LYS A 378 31.40 7.48 -2.48
N LEU A 379 30.23 6.89 -2.21
CA LEU A 379 29.28 7.42 -1.23
C LEU A 379 29.91 7.68 0.15
N ASP A 380 30.75 6.76 0.63
CA ASP A 380 31.45 6.92 1.92
C ASP A 380 32.38 8.15 1.95
N GLU A 381 33.07 8.43 0.84
CA GLU A 381 33.96 9.60 0.70
C GLU A 381 33.15 10.90 0.68
N GLN A 382 32.02 10.91 0.01
CA GLN A 382 31.10 12.04 -0.06
C GLN A 382 30.45 12.32 1.31
N ILE A 383 30.00 11.28 2.02
CA ILE A 383 29.44 11.40 3.37
C ILE A 383 30.48 11.99 4.31
N LYS A 384 31.73 11.49 4.27
CA LYS A 384 32.82 12.01 5.08
C LYS A 384 33.11 13.48 4.79
N ALA A 385 33.11 13.88 3.52
CA ALA A 385 33.32 15.28 3.14
C ALA A 385 32.21 16.19 3.66
N ALA A 386 30.94 15.74 3.53
CA ALA A 386 29.79 16.46 4.07
C ALA A 386 29.81 16.56 5.61
N ASP A 387 30.28 15.52 6.31
CA ASP A 387 30.42 15.51 7.77
C ASP A 387 31.51 16.51 8.26
N GLU A 388 32.66 16.61 7.56
CA GLU A 388 33.68 17.62 7.83
C GLU A 388 33.13 19.05 7.69
N LEU A 389 32.23 19.28 6.70
CA LEU A 389 31.56 20.57 6.53
C LEU A 389 30.47 20.82 7.60
N LEU A 390 29.73 19.79 8.01
CA LEU A 390 28.80 19.84 9.12
C LEU A 390 29.52 20.20 10.43
N TYR A 391 30.68 19.60 10.68
CA TYR A 391 31.52 19.95 11.83
C TYR A 391 31.92 21.44 11.81
N THR A 392 32.31 21.94 10.63
CA THR A 392 32.62 23.37 10.41
C THR A 392 31.41 24.26 10.72
N ALA A 393 30.20 23.88 10.27
CA ALA A 393 28.96 24.59 10.57
C ALA A 393 28.72 24.68 12.09
N LYS A 394 28.92 23.58 12.81
CA LYS A 394 28.78 23.53 14.28
C LYS A 394 29.82 24.42 15.01
N GLU A 395 31.06 24.48 14.53
CA GLU A 395 32.11 25.33 15.12
C GLU A 395 31.88 26.83 14.85
N GLN A 396 31.36 27.19 13.68
CA GLN A 396 31.09 28.57 13.29
C GLN A 396 29.82 29.19 13.92
N GLY A 397 29.16 28.49 14.83
CA GLY A 397 28.03 29.03 15.58
C GLY A 397 26.73 28.29 15.43
N ARG A 398 26.72 27.17 14.69
CA ARG A 398 25.51 26.33 14.42
C ARG A 398 24.44 27.05 13.58
N ASN A 399 23.29 26.40 13.40
CA ASN A 399 22.13 26.94 12.67
C ASN A 399 22.51 27.54 11.31
N GLN A 400 23.32 26.85 10.55
CA GLN A 400 23.83 27.31 9.26
C GLN A 400 24.18 26.15 8.33
N LEU A 401 24.29 26.48 7.06
CA LEU A 401 24.72 25.57 6.00
C LEU A 401 26.15 25.95 5.58
N VAL A 402 27.05 24.98 5.53
CA VAL A 402 28.38 25.11 4.97
C VAL A 402 28.51 24.16 3.77
N CYS A 403 28.92 24.70 2.63
CA CYS A 403 29.07 23.92 1.41
C CYS A 403 30.44 24.14 0.78
N THR A 404 30.94 23.11 0.08
CA THR A 404 32.12 23.23 -0.79
C THR A 404 31.74 22.66 -2.15
N ARG A 405 31.90 23.50 -3.19
CA ARG A 405 31.74 23.08 -4.58
C ARG A 405 33.10 22.58 -5.09
N ASN A 406 33.12 21.29 -5.49
CA ASN A 406 34.34 20.63 -5.97
C ASN A 406 34.37 20.47 -7.50
N LYS A 407 33.21 20.69 -8.18
CA LYS A 407 33.11 20.64 -9.64
C LYS A 407 33.29 22.04 -10.20
N SER A 408 34.30 22.22 -11.04
CA SER A 408 34.42 23.41 -11.89
C SER A 408 33.36 23.34 -12.98
N SER A 409 32.56 24.37 -13.12
CA SER A 409 31.55 24.57 -14.15
C SER A 409 32.11 24.42 -15.59
#